data_3df5d14ba8d630d528fe33e2859dbca6
#
_entry.id   3df5d14ba8d630d528fe33e2859dbca6
#
_cell.length_a   1.000
_cell.length_b   1.000
_cell.length_c   1.000
_cell.angle_alpha   90.00
_cell.angle_beta   90.00
_cell.angle_gamma   90.00
#
_symmetry.space_group_name_H-M   'P 1'
#
loop_
_entity.id
_entity.type
_entity.pdbx_description
1 polymer ?
#
loop_
_entity_poly.entity_id
_entity_poly.type
_entity_poly.pdbx_seq_one_letter_code
_entity_poly.pdbx_strand_id
1 'polypeptide(L)'
;MQTGRDFLSGRLRSRLGRAGLAVLFLLVFCFALCIRTGARELMSPAQAFSNLWLWARLEIAERFDLPLKLQRAALIQTSPYFFETVSRFRNLIVTMLCGAAIAVGGACYQVLFRNPMAAPTMLGVGSGINLGLLILVAQYSVEAYAMMGRRFAYCLGLAFAMLVLVMAAGRFAGKNRRSVTDMLLVGSVLGQVSGAVVTFVRMNMEQEDLTVFQTLSMYGLTVNTDYEFAGKALMLLLALFLGCMIPLMAMRFSFDAMSYPDEDARLMGLNPGLVRTVCLILITAMVTSSILFCGTIGTLSLAVPHISRYLYGSRFRSVLGGSCFLGALLLMICRAISSLIYLPGMGFFPIGTLAGLVCAPVLAMVLAQRRRGWD
;
A
#
# COMPACT_ATOMS: atom_id res chain seq x y z
N MET A 1 7.45 -4.70 45.69
CA MET A 1 6.12 -4.10 45.43
C MET A 1 6.11 -2.99 44.37
N GLN A 2 7.23 -2.36 44.04
CA GLN A 2 7.33 -1.34 42.96
C GLN A 2 7.20 -1.91 41.53
N THR A 3 7.74 -3.09 41.27
CA THR A 3 7.71 -3.75 39.94
C THR A 3 6.30 -4.11 39.42
N GLY A 4 5.33 -4.35 40.30
CA GLY A 4 3.97 -4.66 39.91
C GLY A 4 3.15 -3.44 39.46
N ARG A 5 3.40 -2.28 40.07
CA ARG A 5 2.72 -1.00 39.68
C ARG A 5 3.20 -0.49 38.34
N ASP A 6 4.50 -0.62 38.03
CA ASP A 6 5.06 -0.18 36.75
C ASP A 6 4.61 -1.07 35.58
N PHE A 7 4.43 -2.36 35.84
CA PHE A 7 3.92 -3.32 34.83
C PHE A 7 2.43 -3.09 34.52
N LEU A 8 1.60 -2.76 35.53
CA LEU A 8 0.19 -2.44 35.34
C LEU A 8 0.00 -1.07 34.67
N SER A 9 0.82 -0.06 35.03
CA SER A 9 0.78 1.26 34.41
C SER A 9 1.23 1.20 32.93
N GLY A 10 2.21 0.39 32.59
CA GLY A 10 2.66 0.15 31.22
C GLY A 10 1.57 -0.54 30.38
N ARG A 11 0.87 -1.54 30.92
CA ARG A 11 -0.26 -2.20 30.23
C ARG A 11 -1.47 -1.28 30.06
N LEU A 12 -1.79 -0.43 31.04
CA LEU A 12 -2.87 0.55 30.91
C LEU A 12 -2.54 1.61 29.85
N ARG A 13 -1.33 2.16 29.87
CA ARG A 13 -0.87 3.11 28.85
C ARG A 13 -0.92 2.52 27.43
N SER A 14 -0.54 1.25 27.26
CA SER A 14 -0.61 0.59 25.95
C SER A 14 -2.06 0.28 25.51
N ARG A 15 -3.00 0.05 26.43
CA ARG A 15 -4.42 -0.12 26.11
C ARG A 15 -5.09 1.20 25.75
N LEU A 16 -4.83 2.27 26.51
CA LEU A 16 -5.33 3.62 26.25
C LEU A 16 -4.76 4.16 24.92
N GLY A 17 -3.48 3.95 24.64
CA GLY A 17 -2.88 4.31 23.34
C GLY A 17 -3.52 3.60 22.16
N ARG A 18 -3.83 2.30 22.28
CA ARG A 18 -4.51 1.53 21.23
C ARG A 18 -5.96 1.97 21.02
N ALA A 19 -6.68 2.25 22.09
CA ALA A 19 -8.03 2.80 22.01
C ALA A 19 -8.03 4.18 21.36
N GLY A 20 -7.07 5.06 21.74
CA GLY A 20 -6.89 6.37 21.12
C GLY A 20 -6.61 6.30 19.63
N LEU A 21 -5.75 5.36 19.18
CA LEU A 21 -5.49 5.13 17.76
C LEU A 21 -6.73 4.62 17.01
N ALA A 22 -7.55 3.77 17.61
CA ALA A 22 -8.80 3.31 17.02
C ALA A 22 -9.82 4.47 16.88
N VAL A 23 -9.93 5.32 17.89
CA VAL A 23 -10.77 6.53 17.84
C VAL A 23 -10.27 7.47 16.76
N LEU A 24 -8.95 7.72 16.69
CA LEU A 24 -8.35 8.55 15.64
C LEU A 24 -8.66 7.99 14.25
N PHE A 25 -8.57 6.68 14.08
CA PHE A 25 -8.91 6.02 12.82
C PHE A 25 -10.36 6.28 12.42
N LEU A 26 -11.30 6.13 13.34
CA LEU A 26 -12.73 6.40 13.07
C LEU A 26 -12.98 7.86 12.75
N LEU A 27 -12.35 8.78 13.49
CA LEU A 27 -12.48 10.22 13.24
C LEU A 27 -11.94 10.61 11.86
N VAL A 28 -10.75 10.14 11.50
CA VAL A 28 -10.14 10.42 10.19
C VAL A 28 -10.97 9.79 9.07
N PHE A 29 -11.50 8.58 9.27
CA PHE A 29 -12.37 7.92 8.29
C PHE A 29 -13.66 8.72 8.07
N CYS A 30 -14.36 9.10 9.14
CA CYS A 30 -15.57 9.93 9.04
C CYS A 30 -15.27 11.29 8.40
N PHE A 31 -14.18 11.94 8.78
CA PHE A 31 -13.76 13.22 8.20
C PHE A 31 -13.46 13.09 6.71
N ALA A 32 -12.65 12.10 6.32
CA ALA A 32 -12.30 11.86 4.92
C ALA A 32 -13.52 11.50 4.04
N LEU A 33 -14.52 10.84 4.64
CA LEU A 33 -15.79 10.54 3.96
C LEU A 33 -16.61 11.81 3.69
N CYS A 34 -16.59 12.77 4.62
CA CYS A 34 -17.37 13.99 4.55
C CYS A 34 -16.75 15.10 3.66
N ILE A 35 -15.46 15.00 3.31
CA ILE A 35 -14.80 15.99 2.44
C ILE A 35 -15.40 15.93 1.04
N ARG A 36 -15.88 17.06 0.50
CA ARG A 36 -16.32 17.18 -0.90
C ARG A 36 -15.13 17.45 -1.82
N THR A 37 -15.06 16.70 -2.90
CA THR A 37 -14.01 16.84 -3.90
C THR A 37 -14.21 18.12 -4.72
N GLY A 38 -13.23 19.03 -4.71
CA GLY A 38 -13.29 20.27 -5.48
C GLY A 38 -14.18 21.38 -4.90
N ALA A 39 -14.91 21.13 -3.80
CA ALA A 39 -15.65 22.15 -3.07
C ALA A 39 -15.06 22.33 -1.67
N ARG A 40 -15.03 23.56 -1.18
CA ARG A 40 -14.58 23.88 0.19
C ARG A 40 -15.61 23.51 1.27
N GLU A 41 -16.71 22.88 0.88
CA GLU A 41 -17.78 22.50 1.78
C GLU A 41 -17.65 21.03 2.20
N LEU A 42 -17.93 20.76 3.46
CA LEU A 42 -18.05 19.42 3.99
C LEU A 42 -19.50 18.95 3.87
N MET A 43 -19.67 17.69 3.45
CA MET A 43 -20.97 17.02 3.55
C MET A 43 -21.26 16.70 5.01
N SER A 44 -22.53 16.80 5.44
CA SER A 44 -22.86 16.40 6.80
C SER A 44 -22.64 14.89 6.99
N PRO A 45 -22.13 14.43 8.15
CA PRO A 45 -21.97 13.01 8.43
C PRO A 45 -23.28 12.22 8.26
N ALA A 46 -24.42 12.82 8.62
CA ALA A 46 -25.72 12.18 8.48
C ALA A 46 -26.07 11.89 7.01
N GLN A 47 -25.80 12.85 6.10
CA GLN A 47 -25.98 12.63 4.65
C GLN A 47 -25.02 11.57 4.10
N ALA A 48 -23.77 11.58 4.53
CA ALA A 48 -22.81 10.58 4.11
C ALA A 48 -23.25 9.17 4.52
N PHE A 49 -23.68 8.99 5.77
CA PHE A 49 -24.16 7.70 6.26
C PHE A 49 -25.50 7.29 5.62
N SER A 50 -26.44 8.22 5.41
CA SER A 50 -27.69 7.91 4.71
C SER A 50 -27.47 7.44 3.28
N ASN A 51 -26.55 8.08 2.56
CA ASN A 51 -26.18 7.67 1.19
C ASN A 51 -25.51 6.29 1.16
N LEU A 52 -24.63 5.98 2.12
CA LEU A 52 -24.02 4.66 2.23
C LEU A 52 -25.03 3.58 2.62
N TRP A 53 -25.97 3.90 3.51
CA TRP A 53 -27.05 2.99 3.86
C TRP A 53 -27.96 2.71 2.65
N LEU A 54 -28.33 3.75 1.91
CA LEU A 54 -29.09 3.61 0.67
C LEU A 54 -28.33 2.74 -0.35
N TRP A 55 -27.04 2.99 -0.54
CA TRP A 55 -26.19 2.17 -1.42
C TRP A 55 -26.19 0.71 -1.01
N ALA A 56 -25.96 0.41 0.26
CA ALA A 56 -25.94 -0.98 0.76
C ALA A 56 -27.28 -1.68 0.53
N ARG A 57 -28.41 -0.97 0.78
CA ARG A 57 -29.75 -1.51 0.54
C ARG A 57 -30.00 -1.78 -0.95
N LEU A 58 -29.56 -0.89 -1.83
CA LEU A 58 -29.73 -1.05 -3.28
C LEU A 58 -28.85 -2.20 -3.82
N GLU A 59 -27.63 -2.34 -3.33
CA GLU A 59 -26.73 -3.45 -3.69
C GLU A 59 -27.28 -4.81 -3.26
N ILE A 60 -27.85 -4.89 -2.05
CA ILE A 60 -28.53 -6.10 -1.55
C ILE A 60 -29.79 -6.36 -2.38
N ALA A 61 -30.61 -5.34 -2.68
CA ALA A 61 -31.82 -5.48 -3.46
C ALA A 61 -31.53 -5.99 -4.88
N GLU A 62 -30.44 -5.54 -5.49
CA GLU A 62 -30.01 -6.00 -6.80
C GLU A 62 -29.53 -7.46 -6.76
N ARG A 63 -28.79 -7.83 -5.72
CA ARG A 63 -28.24 -9.19 -5.55
C ARG A 63 -29.32 -10.25 -5.27
N PHE A 64 -30.37 -9.87 -4.53
CA PHE A 64 -31.46 -10.76 -4.14
C PHE A 64 -32.76 -10.53 -4.93
N ASP A 65 -32.71 -9.78 -6.00
CA ASP A 65 -33.86 -9.47 -6.90
C ASP A 65 -35.08 -8.88 -6.17
N LEU A 66 -34.84 -8.02 -5.18
CA LEU A 66 -35.87 -7.42 -4.35
C LEU A 66 -36.59 -6.26 -5.10
N PRO A 67 -37.89 -5.97 -4.77
CA PRO A 67 -38.67 -4.92 -5.43
C PRO A 67 -38.05 -3.54 -5.37
N LEU A 68 -37.20 -3.25 -4.38
CA LEU A 68 -36.50 -1.98 -4.20
C LEU A 68 -35.62 -1.60 -5.41
N LYS A 69 -35.16 -2.59 -6.19
CA LYS A 69 -34.35 -2.33 -7.38
C LYS A 69 -35.15 -1.51 -8.44
N LEU A 70 -36.46 -1.68 -8.51
CA LEU A 70 -37.33 -0.94 -9.45
C LEU A 70 -37.40 0.55 -9.10
N GLN A 71 -37.18 0.94 -7.86
CA GLN A 71 -37.19 2.32 -7.37
C GLN A 71 -35.79 2.93 -7.35
N ARG A 72 -34.74 2.21 -7.79
CA ARG A 72 -33.34 2.62 -7.71
C ARG A 72 -33.10 4.02 -8.28
N ALA A 73 -33.57 4.28 -9.49
CA ALA A 73 -33.34 5.56 -10.16
C ALA A 73 -33.97 6.74 -9.38
N ALA A 74 -35.20 6.59 -8.90
CA ALA A 74 -35.91 7.61 -8.14
C ALA A 74 -35.21 7.90 -6.79
N LEU A 75 -34.80 6.85 -6.06
CA LEU A 75 -34.12 6.98 -4.77
C LEU A 75 -32.74 7.63 -4.89
N ILE A 76 -31.99 7.32 -5.97
CA ILE A 76 -30.71 7.95 -6.25
C ILE A 76 -30.87 9.43 -6.62
N GLN A 77 -31.86 9.76 -7.45
CA GLN A 77 -32.16 11.15 -7.85
C GLN A 77 -32.55 12.03 -6.66
N THR A 78 -33.23 11.48 -5.66
CA THR A 78 -33.62 12.23 -4.45
C THR A 78 -32.49 12.34 -3.41
N SER A 79 -31.38 11.61 -3.60
CA SER A 79 -30.26 11.58 -2.66
C SER A 79 -29.09 12.44 -3.16
N PRO A 80 -28.90 13.65 -2.62
CA PRO A 80 -27.82 14.54 -3.07
C PRO A 80 -26.46 13.90 -2.79
N TYR A 81 -25.56 14.03 -3.76
CA TYR A 81 -24.16 13.52 -3.67
C TYR A 81 -24.01 12.00 -3.50
N PHE A 82 -25.04 11.21 -3.88
CA PHE A 82 -24.99 9.73 -3.72
C PHE A 82 -23.76 9.11 -4.37
N PHE A 83 -23.56 9.33 -5.67
CA PHE A 83 -22.42 8.75 -6.40
C PHE A 83 -21.07 9.23 -5.85
N GLU A 84 -20.98 10.49 -5.46
CA GLU A 84 -19.77 11.06 -4.88
C GLU A 84 -19.44 10.40 -3.54
N THR A 85 -20.43 10.17 -2.67
CA THR A 85 -20.25 9.51 -1.38
C THR A 85 -19.78 8.08 -1.56
N VAL A 86 -20.42 7.31 -2.46
CA VAL A 86 -20.07 5.91 -2.70
C VAL A 86 -18.70 5.79 -3.32
N SER A 87 -18.36 6.64 -4.29
CA SER A 87 -17.01 6.66 -4.89
C SER A 87 -15.94 6.96 -3.84
N ARG A 88 -16.17 7.90 -2.94
CA ARG A 88 -15.25 8.21 -1.83
C ARG A 88 -15.07 7.05 -0.89
N PHE A 89 -16.17 6.44 -0.47
CA PHE A 89 -16.11 5.28 0.41
C PHE A 89 -15.26 4.16 -0.20
N ARG A 90 -15.48 3.83 -1.47
CA ARG A 90 -14.68 2.83 -2.20
C ARG A 90 -13.20 3.23 -2.27
N ASN A 91 -12.91 4.49 -2.61
CA ASN A 91 -11.55 5.00 -2.68
C ASN A 91 -10.85 5.03 -1.31
N LEU A 92 -11.57 5.27 -0.21
CA LEU A 92 -11.02 5.17 1.14
C LEU A 92 -10.63 3.74 1.47
N ILE A 93 -11.49 2.75 1.17
CA ILE A 93 -11.18 1.33 1.40
C ILE A 93 -9.96 0.91 0.56
N VAL A 94 -9.90 1.28 -0.72
CA VAL A 94 -8.74 1.04 -1.60
C VAL A 94 -7.48 1.63 -0.98
N THR A 95 -7.53 2.89 -0.54
CA THR A 95 -6.39 3.57 0.09
C THR A 95 -5.93 2.86 1.37
N MET A 96 -6.87 2.42 2.22
CA MET A 96 -6.56 1.67 3.44
C MET A 96 -5.89 0.32 3.14
N LEU A 97 -6.41 -0.43 2.16
CA LEU A 97 -5.82 -1.70 1.73
C LEU A 97 -4.42 -1.52 1.16
N CYS A 98 -4.21 -0.48 0.33
CA CYS A 98 -2.90 -0.16 -0.22
C CYS A 98 -1.89 0.23 0.88
N GLY A 99 -2.30 1.07 1.82
CA GLY A 99 -1.46 1.46 2.95
C GLY A 99 -1.06 0.27 3.82
N ALA A 100 -2.03 -0.59 4.14
CA ALA A 100 -1.79 -1.83 4.85
C ALA A 100 -0.80 -2.76 4.12
N ALA A 101 -1.04 -2.99 2.83
CA ALA A 101 -0.23 -3.86 2.00
C ALA A 101 1.22 -3.41 1.89
N ILE A 102 1.44 -2.12 1.62
CA ILE A 102 2.80 -1.54 1.49
C ILE A 102 3.54 -1.62 2.83
N ALA A 103 2.87 -1.31 3.94
CA ALA A 103 3.48 -1.36 5.27
C ALA A 103 3.79 -2.80 5.72
N VAL A 104 2.89 -3.74 5.46
CA VAL A 104 3.11 -5.17 5.71
C VAL A 104 4.25 -5.70 4.85
N GLY A 105 4.28 -5.36 3.55
CA GLY A 105 5.38 -5.68 2.66
C GLY A 105 6.72 -5.21 3.21
N GLY A 106 6.79 -3.97 3.69
CA GLY A 106 7.98 -3.43 4.35
C GLY A 106 8.39 -4.22 5.60
N ALA A 107 7.44 -4.57 6.47
CA ALA A 107 7.71 -5.36 7.67
C ALA A 107 8.31 -6.73 7.34
N CYS A 108 7.76 -7.41 6.34
CA CYS A 108 8.26 -8.69 5.86
C CYS A 108 9.67 -8.57 5.26
N TYR A 109 9.91 -7.54 4.40
CA TYR A 109 11.24 -7.31 3.81
C TYR A 109 12.31 -7.07 4.87
N GLN A 110 12.02 -6.25 5.89
CA GLN A 110 12.96 -5.97 6.96
C GLN A 110 13.40 -7.24 7.71
N VAL A 111 12.51 -8.21 7.87
CA VAL A 111 12.83 -9.51 8.49
C VAL A 111 13.57 -10.43 7.52
N LEU A 112 13.05 -10.62 6.29
CA LEU A 112 13.66 -11.50 5.28
C LEU A 112 15.10 -11.12 4.94
N PHE A 113 15.38 -9.81 4.93
CA PHE A 113 16.71 -9.26 4.63
C PHE A 113 17.50 -8.92 5.88
N ARG A 114 16.94 -9.12 7.09
CA ARG A 114 17.59 -8.76 8.37
C ARG A 114 18.19 -7.36 8.35
N ASN A 115 17.51 -6.48 7.61
CA ASN A 115 17.92 -5.11 7.41
C ASN A 115 16.72 -4.18 7.65
N PRO A 116 16.80 -3.32 8.67
CA PRO A 116 15.69 -2.40 9.00
C PRO A 116 15.40 -1.38 7.90
N MET A 117 16.30 -1.20 6.96
CA MET A 117 16.16 -0.29 5.81
C MET A 117 15.69 -1.02 4.54
N ALA A 118 15.45 -2.34 4.60
CA ALA A 118 14.97 -3.06 3.43
C ALA A 118 13.51 -2.71 3.11
N ALA A 119 13.26 -2.49 1.81
CA ALA A 119 11.94 -2.14 1.27
C ALA A 119 11.70 -2.87 -0.05
N PRO A 120 10.44 -3.14 -0.42
CA PRO A 120 10.11 -3.78 -1.70
C PRO A 120 10.65 -3.03 -2.92
N THR A 121 10.74 -1.71 -2.84
CA THR A 121 11.27 -0.84 -3.91
C THR A 121 12.75 -1.09 -4.19
N MET A 122 13.54 -1.60 -3.22
CA MET A 122 14.96 -1.89 -3.39
C MET A 122 15.25 -3.11 -4.27
N LEU A 123 14.29 -4.00 -4.48
CA LEU A 123 14.43 -5.11 -5.42
C LEU A 123 13.93 -4.78 -6.83
N GLY A 124 13.79 -3.50 -7.17
CA GLY A 124 13.39 -3.07 -8.50
C GLY A 124 11.90 -3.27 -8.81
N VAL A 125 11.06 -3.64 -7.83
CA VAL A 125 9.61 -3.81 -8.04
C VAL A 125 8.98 -2.54 -8.60
N GLY A 126 9.29 -1.37 -8.02
CA GLY A 126 8.78 -0.08 -8.51
C GLY A 126 9.24 0.24 -9.93
N SER A 127 10.48 -0.11 -10.27
CA SER A 127 11.02 0.10 -11.63
C SER A 127 10.35 -0.83 -12.64
N GLY A 128 10.07 -2.09 -12.27
CA GLY A 128 9.29 -3.01 -13.10
C GLY A 128 7.89 -2.50 -13.38
N ILE A 129 7.22 -1.91 -12.38
CA ILE A 129 5.89 -1.29 -12.54
C ILE A 129 5.98 -0.12 -13.52
N ASN A 130 6.96 0.77 -13.36
CA ASN A 130 7.12 1.93 -14.25
C ASN A 130 7.43 1.51 -15.69
N LEU A 131 8.26 0.48 -15.91
CA LEU A 131 8.46 -0.12 -17.23
C LEU A 131 7.15 -0.67 -17.80
N GLY A 132 6.33 -1.34 -16.98
CA GLY A 132 5.04 -1.87 -17.41
C GLY A 132 4.07 -0.77 -17.83
N LEU A 133 4.01 0.31 -17.07
CA LEU A 133 3.22 1.50 -17.42
C LEU A 133 3.73 2.16 -18.70
N LEU A 134 5.06 2.26 -18.85
CA LEU A 134 5.67 2.84 -20.04
C LEU A 134 5.28 2.09 -21.31
N ILE A 135 5.42 0.76 -21.30
CA ILE A 135 5.07 -0.08 -22.45
C ILE A 135 3.57 0.02 -22.75
N LEU A 136 2.73 0.01 -21.71
CA LEU A 136 1.29 0.13 -21.88
C LEU A 136 0.90 1.46 -22.55
N VAL A 137 1.45 2.58 -22.05
CA VAL A 137 1.16 3.92 -22.59
C VAL A 137 1.70 4.07 -24.01
N ALA A 138 2.91 3.59 -24.28
CA ALA A 138 3.49 3.61 -25.63
C ALA A 138 2.67 2.82 -26.66
N GLN A 139 1.89 1.80 -26.22
CA GLN A 139 1.06 0.99 -27.12
C GLN A 139 -0.37 1.52 -27.25
N TYR A 140 -0.93 2.13 -26.21
CA TYR A 140 -2.37 2.43 -26.10
C TYR A 140 -2.69 3.89 -25.79
N SER A 141 -1.68 4.73 -25.54
CA SER A 141 -1.87 6.16 -25.26
C SER A 141 -2.98 6.40 -24.21
N VAL A 142 -3.94 7.25 -24.53
CA VAL A 142 -5.08 7.60 -23.66
C VAL A 142 -5.95 6.40 -23.31
N GLU A 143 -6.09 5.41 -24.19
CA GLU A 143 -6.87 4.20 -23.92
C GLU A 143 -6.31 3.40 -22.73
N ALA A 144 -5.05 3.60 -22.37
CA ALA A 144 -4.42 2.99 -21.19
C ALA A 144 -5.19 3.27 -19.89
N TYR A 145 -5.95 4.38 -19.81
CA TYR A 145 -6.80 4.68 -18.64
C TYR A 145 -7.91 3.63 -18.43
N ALA A 146 -8.51 3.13 -19.51
CA ALA A 146 -9.62 2.17 -19.45
C ALA A 146 -9.15 0.71 -19.32
N MET A 147 -7.89 0.42 -19.66
CA MET A 147 -7.38 -0.95 -19.77
C MET A 147 -6.84 -1.53 -18.46
N MET A 148 -7.69 -1.64 -17.42
CA MET A 148 -7.27 -2.14 -16.11
C MET A 148 -6.59 -3.52 -16.16
N GLY A 149 -7.17 -4.49 -16.86
CA GLY A 149 -6.63 -5.85 -16.95
C GLY A 149 -5.24 -5.90 -17.58
N ARG A 150 -5.05 -5.18 -18.70
CA ARG A 150 -3.75 -5.07 -19.38
C ARG A 150 -2.73 -4.37 -18.49
N ARG A 151 -3.12 -3.29 -17.80
CA ARG A 151 -2.26 -2.59 -16.84
C ARG A 151 -1.75 -3.53 -15.75
N PHE A 152 -2.64 -4.33 -15.17
CA PHE A 152 -2.24 -5.37 -14.22
C PHE A 152 -1.26 -6.36 -14.84
N ALA A 153 -1.54 -6.87 -16.03
CA ALA A 153 -0.69 -7.85 -16.70
C ALA A 153 0.72 -7.31 -16.98
N TYR A 154 0.84 -6.12 -17.58
CA TYR A 154 2.14 -5.52 -17.88
C TYR A 154 2.94 -5.18 -16.62
N CYS A 155 2.31 -4.49 -15.65
CA CYS A 155 3.02 -4.05 -14.44
C CYS A 155 3.37 -5.22 -13.53
N LEU A 156 2.45 -6.17 -13.33
CA LEU A 156 2.72 -7.34 -12.50
C LEU A 156 3.75 -8.26 -13.18
N GLY A 157 3.61 -8.49 -14.48
CA GLY A 157 4.57 -9.29 -15.26
C GLY A 157 5.98 -8.73 -15.19
N LEU A 158 6.17 -7.42 -15.41
CA LEU A 158 7.48 -6.80 -15.34
C LEU A 158 8.02 -6.63 -13.92
N ALA A 159 7.15 -6.44 -12.91
CA ALA A 159 7.57 -6.48 -11.52
C ALA A 159 8.10 -7.88 -11.13
N PHE A 160 7.44 -8.95 -11.58
CA PHE A 160 7.94 -10.32 -11.38
C PHE A 160 9.19 -10.62 -12.21
N ALA A 161 9.28 -10.15 -13.44
CA ALA A 161 10.50 -10.27 -14.25
C ALA A 161 11.68 -9.62 -13.56
N MET A 162 11.53 -8.42 -13.01
CA MET A 162 12.56 -7.76 -12.20
C MET A 162 12.92 -8.57 -10.96
N LEU A 163 11.94 -9.12 -10.24
CA LEU A 163 12.21 -10.00 -9.08
C LEU A 163 13.02 -11.23 -9.51
N VAL A 164 12.66 -11.90 -10.61
CA VAL A 164 13.38 -13.06 -11.13
C VAL A 164 14.81 -12.70 -11.52
N LEU A 165 15.01 -11.56 -12.20
CA LEU A 165 16.34 -11.06 -12.57
C LEU A 165 17.21 -10.81 -11.35
N VAL A 166 16.67 -10.14 -10.31
CA VAL A 166 17.39 -9.90 -9.06
C VAL A 166 17.73 -11.20 -8.36
N MET A 167 16.81 -12.15 -8.30
CA MET A 167 17.05 -13.46 -7.69
C MET A 167 18.09 -14.29 -8.47
N ALA A 168 18.05 -14.22 -9.79
CA ALA A 168 19.04 -14.89 -10.65
C ALA A 168 20.42 -14.26 -10.51
N ALA A 169 20.52 -12.93 -10.66
CA ALA A 169 21.78 -12.22 -10.55
C ALA A 169 22.41 -12.36 -9.14
N GLY A 170 21.60 -12.35 -8.07
CA GLY A 170 22.06 -12.60 -6.72
C GLY A 170 22.61 -14.03 -6.50
N ARG A 171 22.24 -15.00 -7.35
CA ARG A 171 22.84 -16.34 -7.35
C ARG A 171 24.20 -16.38 -8.02
N PHE A 172 24.42 -15.55 -9.04
CA PHE A 172 25.70 -15.49 -9.77
C PHE A 172 26.75 -14.61 -9.08
N ALA A 173 26.33 -13.59 -8.33
CA ALA A 173 27.24 -12.65 -7.67
C ALA A 173 27.98 -13.28 -6.45
N GLY A 174 27.44 -14.31 -5.82
CA GLY A 174 27.98 -14.92 -4.61
C GLY A 174 28.69 -16.25 -4.87
N LYS A 175 30.05 -16.29 -4.77
CA LYS A 175 30.85 -17.51 -4.95
C LYS A 175 30.58 -18.62 -3.91
N ASN A 176 29.95 -18.35 -2.76
CA ASN A 176 29.78 -19.37 -1.72
C ASN A 176 28.54 -19.31 -0.83
N ARG A 177 27.75 -18.26 -0.85
CA ARG A 177 26.46 -18.16 -0.10
C ARG A 177 25.59 -17.09 -0.74
N ARG A 178 24.28 -17.34 -0.83
CA ARG A 178 23.25 -16.37 -1.21
C ARG A 178 23.28 -15.21 -0.22
N SER A 179 24.15 -14.22 -0.45
CA SER A 179 24.20 -13.03 0.40
C SER A 179 22.92 -12.23 0.19
N VAL A 180 22.19 -12.05 1.25
CA VAL A 180 20.96 -11.26 1.28
C VAL A 180 21.23 -9.80 0.88
N THR A 181 22.42 -9.31 1.23
CA THR A 181 22.91 -7.97 0.89
C THR A 181 23.16 -7.83 -0.61
N ASP A 182 23.71 -8.86 -1.27
CA ASP A 182 23.98 -8.84 -2.70
C ASP A 182 22.68 -8.72 -3.51
N MET A 183 21.60 -9.37 -3.07
CA MET A 183 20.29 -9.23 -3.71
C MET A 183 19.76 -7.80 -3.64
N LEU A 184 19.93 -7.11 -2.51
CA LEU A 184 19.53 -5.71 -2.37
C LEU A 184 20.36 -4.79 -3.26
N LEU A 185 21.69 -5.03 -3.34
CA LEU A 185 22.59 -4.27 -4.17
C LEU A 185 22.25 -4.44 -5.66
N VAL A 186 22.14 -5.69 -6.13
CA VAL A 186 21.74 -6.00 -7.51
C VAL A 186 20.39 -5.40 -7.84
N GLY A 187 19.41 -5.51 -6.93
CA GLY A 187 18.08 -4.93 -7.10
C GLY A 187 18.12 -3.41 -7.25
N SER A 188 18.93 -2.73 -6.45
CA SER A 188 19.09 -1.27 -6.55
C SER A 188 19.75 -0.83 -7.86
N VAL A 189 20.77 -1.55 -8.33
CA VAL A 189 21.43 -1.27 -9.62
C VAL A 189 20.48 -1.51 -10.79
N LEU A 190 19.80 -2.66 -10.83
CA LEU A 190 18.81 -2.94 -11.88
C LEU A 190 17.66 -1.92 -11.86
N GLY A 191 17.25 -1.49 -10.67
CA GLY A 191 16.25 -0.46 -10.49
C GLY A 191 16.67 0.88 -11.09
N GLN A 192 17.93 1.28 -10.91
CA GLN A 192 18.49 2.53 -11.49
C GLN A 192 18.61 2.42 -13.01
N VAL A 193 19.10 1.30 -13.54
CA VAL A 193 19.18 1.07 -14.99
C VAL A 193 17.79 1.16 -15.62
N SER A 194 16.80 0.49 -15.02
CA SER A 194 15.42 0.57 -15.51
C SER A 194 14.86 1.99 -15.43
N GLY A 195 15.18 2.72 -14.37
CA GLY A 195 14.80 4.12 -14.21
C GLY A 195 15.41 5.02 -15.29
N ALA A 196 16.67 4.77 -15.67
CA ALA A 196 17.32 5.48 -16.76
C ALA A 196 16.65 5.20 -18.12
N VAL A 197 16.29 3.94 -18.39
CA VAL A 197 15.53 3.55 -19.59
C VAL A 197 14.18 4.26 -19.65
N VAL A 198 13.41 4.23 -18.53
CA VAL A 198 12.12 4.94 -18.43
C VAL A 198 12.30 6.43 -18.71
N THR A 199 13.33 7.06 -18.14
CA THR A 199 13.60 8.49 -18.34
C THR A 199 13.95 8.80 -19.80
N PHE A 200 14.79 7.99 -20.42
CA PHE A 200 15.18 8.15 -21.82
C PHE A 200 13.98 8.05 -22.77
N VAL A 201 13.13 7.05 -22.59
CA VAL A 201 11.93 6.88 -23.42
C VAL A 201 10.96 8.05 -23.23
N ARG A 202 10.75 8.50 -21.99
CA ARG A 202 9.88 9.66 -21.67
C ARG A 202 10.34 10.95 -22.36
N MET A 203 11.62 11.14 -22.60
CA MET A 203 12.14 12.32 -23.32
C MET A 203 11.72 12.34 -24.79
N ASN A 204 11.35 11.19 -25.35
CA ASN A 204 10.93 11.02 -26.74
C ASN A 204 9.41 10.76 -26.89
N MET A 205 8.64 10.79 -25.78
CA MET A 205 7.20 10.61 -25.82
C MET A 205 6.48 11.90 -26.23
N GLU A 206 5.35 11.76 -26.89
CA GLU A 206 4.44 12.87 -27.15
C GLU A 206 3.89 13.42 -25.83
N GLN A 207 3.51 14.71 -25.83
CA GLN A 207 3.06 15.40 -24.61
C GLN A 207 1.81 14.75 -24.00
N GLU A 208 0.94 14.20 -24.83
CA GLU A 208 -0.27 13.50 -24.38
C GLU A 208 0.10 12.21 -23.64
N ASP A 209 0.93 11.36 -24.24
CA ASP A 209 1.40 10.11 -23.62
C ASP A 209 2.18 10.34 -22.34
N LEU A 210 3.01 11.39 -22.31
CA LEU A 210 3.74 11.80 -21.12
C LEU A 210 2.79 12.15 -19.98
N THR A 211 1.70 12.87 -20.28
CA THR A 211 0.68 13.24 -19.31
C THR A 211 -0.06 12.00 -18.79
N VAL A 212 -0.42 11.06 -19.67
CA VAL A 212 -1.05 9.78 -19.31
C VAL A 212 -0.12 8.99 -18.38
N PHE A 213 1.15 8.84 -18.76
CA PHE A 213 2.14 8.12 -17.95
C PHE A 213 2.33 8.76 -16.58
N GLN A 214 2.47 10.08 -16.49
CA GLN A 214 2.63 10.79 -15.23
C GLN A 214 1.41 10.62 -14.33
N THR A 215 0.21 10.78 -14.89
CA THR A 215 -1.03 10.61 -14.14
C THR A 215 -1.15 9.19 -13.59
N LEU A 216 -0.91 8.17 -14.40
CA LEU A 216 -1.01 6.78 -13.97
C LEU A 216 0.05 6.39 -12.92
N SER A 217 1.26 6.92 -13.03
CA SER A 217 2.36 6.63 -12.10
C SER A 217 2.19 7.33 -10.75
N MET A 218 1.62 8.54 -10.73
CA MET A 218 1.46 9.35 -9.50
C MET A 218 0.16 9.05 -8.75
N TYR A 219 -0.94 8.88 -9.47
CA TYR A 219 -2.27 8.75 -8.88
C TYR A 219 -2.84 7.33 -8.96
N GLY A 220 -2.26 6.48 -9.80
CA GLY A 220 -2.77 5.13 -10.03
C GLY A 220 -4.19 5.12 -10.60
N LEU A 221 -4.96 4.10 -10.22
CA LEU A 221 -6.35 3.91 -10.65
C LEU A 221 -7.38 4.75 -9.86
N THR A 222 -7.00 5.37 -8.77
CA THR A 222 -7.92 6.19 -7.94
C THR A 222 -8.39 7.47 -8.65
N VAL A 223 -7.80 7.79 -9.81
CA VAL A 223 -8.24 8.90 -10.66
C VAL A 223 -9.54 8.59 -11.39
N ASN A 224 -9.80 7.31 -11.68
CA ASN A 224 -10.99 6.93 -12.41
C ASN A 224 -12.18 6.83 -11.47
N THR A 225 -13.16 7.73 -11.64
CA THR A 225 -14.36 7.86 -10.81
C THR A 225 -15.54 7.03 -11.31
N ASP A 226 -15.34 6.22 -12.37
CA ASP A 226 -16.40 5.42 -12.93
C ASP A 226 -16.86 4.35 -11.91
N TYR A 227 -18.17 4.37 -11.62
CA TYR A 227 -18.79 3.60 -10.54
C TYR A 227 -18.59 2.09 -10.70
N GLU A 228 -18.80 1.56 -11.90
CA GLU A 228 -18.67 0.12 -12.17
C GLU A 228 -17.21 -0.34 -12.13
N PHE A 229 -16.34 0.47 -12.72
CA PHE A 229 -14.90 0.24 -12.72
C PHE A 229 -14.32 0.20 -11.29
N ALA A 230 -14.71 1.16 -10.44
CA ALA A 230 -14.25 1.24 -9.06
C ALA A 230 -14.68 0.01 -8.22
N GLY A 231 -15.84 -0.56 -8.51
CA GLY A 231 -16.31 -1.78 -7.86
C GLY A 231 -15.46 -3.01 -8.21
N LYS A 232 -15.23 -3.25 -9.49
CA LYS A 232 -14.39 -4.35 -9.99
C LYS A 232 -12.94 -4.23 -9.48
N ALA A 233 -12.41 -3.02 -9.49
CA ALA A 233 -11.09 -2.69 -9.00
C ALA A 233 -10.93 -3.00 -7.49
N LEU A 234 -11.89 -2.62 -6.68
CA LEU A 234 -11.90 -2.90 -5.24
C LEU A 234 -11.94 -4.40 -4.96
N MET A 235 -12.80 -5.16 -5.65
CA MET A 235 -12.89 -6.61 -5.48
C MET A 235 -11.58 -7.31 -5.84
N LEU A 236 -10.93 -6.90 -6.94
CA LEU A 236 -9.65 -7.45 -7.35
C LEU A 236 -8.55 -7.14 -6.32
N LEU A 237 -8.47 -5.91 -5.85
CA LEU A 237 -7.49 -5.51 -4.84
C LEU A 237 -7.71 -6.26 -3.52
N LEU A 238 -8.96 -6.41 -3.09
CA LEU A 238 -9.31 -7.13 -1.87
C LEU A 238 -8.94 -8.62 -1.99
N ALA A 239 -9.23 -9.25 -3.13
CA ALA A 239 -8.88 -10.64 -3.38
C ALA A 239 -7.35 -10.84 -3.36
N LEU A 240 -6.59 -9.97 -4.03
CA LEU A 240 -5.13 -10.01 -4.01
C LEU A 240 -4.56 -9.74 -2.62
N PHE A 241 -5.10 -8.74 -1.91
CA PHE A 241 -4.66 -8.43 -0.54
C PHE A 241 -4.89 -9.63 0.40
N LEU A 242 -6.08 -10.19 0.43
CA LEU A 242 -6.41 -11.35 1.28
C LEU A 242 -5.64 -12.60 0.83
N GLY A 243 -5.55 -12.85 -0.48
CA GLY A 243 -4.81 -13.97 -1.04
C GLY A 243 -3.32 -13.97 -0.70
N CYS A 244 -2.72 -12.79 -0.53
CA CYS A 244 -1.32 -12.65 -0.07
C CYS A 244 -1.20 -12.57 1.46
N MET A 245 -2.10 -11.84 2.12
CA MET A 245 -2.02 -11.58 3.55
C MET A 245 -2.25 -12.85 4.39
N ILE A 246 -3.22 -13.70 3.98
CA ILE A 246 -3.53 -14.94 4.71
C ILE A 246 -2.32 -15.89 4.74
N PRO A 247 -1.66 -16.22 3.62
CA PRO A 247 -0.44 -17.02 3.66
C PRO A 247 0.70 -16.36 4.46
N LEU A 248 0.91 -15.04 4.33
CA LEU A 248 1.93 -14.34 5.11
C LEU A 248 1.66 -14.42 6.61
N MET A 249 0.41 -14.33 7.05
CA MET A 249 0.01 -14.53 8.45
C MET A 249 0.21 -15.98 8.89
N ALA A 250 -0.08 -16.95 8.05
CA ALA A 250 0.16 -18.37 8.34
C ALA A 250 1.67 -18.66 8.55
N MET A 251 2.53 -17.98 7.79
CA MET A 251 3.99 -18.11 7.86
C MET A 251 4.62 -17.30 9.00
N ARG A 252 3.86 -16.73 9.94
CA ARG A 252 4.38 -15.86 11.02
C ARG A 252 5.52 -16.49 11.84
N PHE A 253 5.46 -17.80 12.12
CA PHE A 253 6.51 -18.50 12.85
C PHE A 253 7.80 -18.64 12.01
N SER A 254 7.65 -18.82 10.69
CA SER A 254 8.79 -18.81 9.78
C SER A 254 9.48 -17.46 9.76
N PHE A 255 8.73 -16.34 9.85
CA PHE A 255 9.34 -15.01 9.95
C PHE A 255 10.07 -14.78 11.26
N ASP A 256 9.55 -15.28 12.40
CA ASP A 256 10.25 -15.19 13.68
C ASP A 256 11.60 -15.95 13.60
N ALA A 257 11.62 -17.14 12.99
CA ALA A 257 12.85 -17.91 12.78
C ALA A 257 13.79 -17.29 11.73
N MET A 258 13.27 -16.63 10.69
CA MET A 258 14.08 -15.90 9.68
C MET A 258 14.78 -14.65 10.25
N SER A 259 14.44 -14.22 11.45
CA SER A 259 15.17 -13.16 12.16
C SER A 259 16.56 -13.60 12.60
N TYR A 260 16.81 -14.91 12.73
CA TYR A 260 18.08 -15.52 13.01
C TYR A 260 18.88 -15.83 11.74
N PRO A 261 20.18 -16.14 11.83
CA PRO A 261 20.99 -16.61 10.69
C PRO A 261 20.35 -17.80 9.97
N ASP A 262 20.61 -17.93 8.67
CA ASP A 262 20.01 -19.01 7.85
C ASP A 262 20.37 -20.41 8.35
N GLU A 263 21.51 -20.56 9.02
CA GLU A 263 21.94 -21.82 9.62
C GLU A 263 21.07 -22.21 10.80
N ASP A 264 20.79 -21.24 11.70
CA ASP A 264 19.91 -21.44 12.85
C ASP A 264 18.47 -21.72 12.41
N ALA A 265 17.98 -21.00 11.39
CA ALA A 265 16.66 -21.23 10.82
C ALA A 265 16.53 -22.65 10.23
N ARG A 266 17.60 -23.21 9.65
CA ARG A 266 17.63 -24.61 9.17
C ARG A 266 17.58 -25.60 10.31
N LEU A 267 18.30 -25.33 11.43
CA LEU A 267 18.23 -26.16 12.63
C LEU A 267 16.83 -26.21 13.23
N MET A 268 16.04 -25.13 13.05
CA MET A 268 14.61 -25.08 13.41
C MET A 268 13.69 -25.80 12.41
N GLY A 269 14.24 -26.51 11.40
CA GLY A 269 13.49 -27.29 10.41
C GLY A 269 12.97 -26.49 9.23
N LEU A 270 13.39 -25.22 9.03
CA LEU A 270 12.96 -24.40 7.93
C LEU A 270 13.90 -24.48 6.72
N ASN A 271 13.36 -24.24 5.54
CA ASN A 271 14.15 -23.95 4.35
C ASN A 271 14.14 -22.43 4.08
N PRO A 272 15.17 -21.66 4.52
CA PRO A 272 15.20 -20.21 4.39
C PRO A 272 15.06 -19.73 2.94
N GLY A 273 15.61 -20.49 1.98
CA GLY A 273 15.51 -20.16 0.55
C GLY A 273 14.08 -20.24 0.03
N LEU A 274 13.34 -21.29 0.40
CA LEU A 274 11.93 -21.44 0.01
C LEU A 274 11.05 -20.38 0.66
N VAL A 275 11.20 -20.20 1.98
CA VAL A 275 10.45 -19.16 2.73
C VAL A 275 10.67 -17.79 2.10
N ARG A 276 11.92 -17.41 1.82
CA ARG A 276 12.26 -16.14 1.19
C ARG A 276 11.63 -16.00 -0.18
N THR A 277 11.71 -17.02 -1.04
CA THR A 277 11.14 -16.99 -2.39
C THR A 277 9.62 -16.83 -2.36
N VAL A 278 8.91 -17.64 -1.57
CA VAL A 278 7.46 -17.58 -1.45
C VAL A 278 7.01 -16.20 -0.93
N CYS A 279 7.66 -15.70 0.12
CA CYS A 279 7.35 -14.39 0.67
C CYS A 279 7.59 -13.27 -0.34
N LEU A 280 8.71 -13.29 -1.09
CA LEU A 280 9.00 -12.28 -2.10
C LEU A 280 7.95 -12.27 -3.22
N ILE A 281 7.47 -13.42 -3.66
CA ILE A 281 6.39 -13.53 -4.65
C ILE A 281 5.10 -12.90 -4.11
N LEU A 282 4.67 -13.29 -2.91
CA LEU A 282 3.45 -12.77 -2.29
C LEU A 282 3.50 -11.26 -2.07
N ILE A 283 4.64 -10.77 -1.56
CA ILE A 283 4.82 -9.34 -1.28
C ILE A 283 4.88 -8.55 -2.59
N THR A 284 5.57 -9.05 -3.61
CA THR A 284 5.64 -8.38 -4.92
C THR A 284 4.25 -8.25 -5.53
N ALA A 285 3.42 -9.30 -5.52
CA ALA A 285 2.04 -9.25 -6.01
C ALA A 285 1.21 -8.21 -5.23
N MET A 286 1.29 -8.24 -3.90
CA MET A 286 0.53 -7.36 -3.02
C MET A 286 0.95 -5.89 -3.15
N VAL A 287 2.25 -5.60 -3.20
CA VAL A 287 2.78 -4.23 -3.31
C VAL A 287 2.58 -3.67 -4.72
N THR A 288 2.78 -4.49 -5.76
CA THR A 288 2.53 -4.06 -7.15
C THR A 288 1.07 -3.65 -7.34
N SER A 289 0.12 -4.48 -6.90
CA SER A 289 -1.30 -4.11 -6.97
C SER A 289 -1.59 -2.82 -6.21
N SER A 290 -1.01 -2.61 -5.03
CA SER A 290 -1.21 -1.39 -4.24
C SER A 290 -0.66 -0.14 -4.94
N ILE A 291 0.51 -0.23 -5.57
CA ILE A 291 1.10 0.87 -6.34
C ILE A 291 0.26 1.19 -7.58
N LEU A 292 -0.30 0.19 -8.25
CA LEU A 292 -1.20 0.40 -9.38
C LEU A 292 -2.47 1.17 -9.01
N PHE A 293 -2.96 1.02 -7.78
CA PHE A 293 -4.15 1.73 -7.32
C PHE A 293 -3.89 3.12 -6.75
N CYS A 294 -2.82 3.29 -5.99
CA CYS A 294 -2.55 4.54 -5.26
C CYS A 294 -1.34 5.32 -5.79
N GLY A 295 -0.69 4.84 -6.85
CA GLY A 295 0.57 5.41 -7.34
C GLY A 295 1.78 4.97 -6.50
N THR A 296 2.95 5.50 -6.83
CA THR A 296 4.21 5.13 -6.18
C THR A 296 4.31 5.70 -4.77
N ILE A 297 4.47 4.81 -3.77
CA ILE A 297 4.60 5.13 -2.35
C ILE A 297 5.82 4.39 -1.80
N GLY A 298 6.93 5.10 -1.54
CA GLY A 298 8.20 4.45 -1.15
C GLY A 298 8.43 4.38 0.35
N THR A 299 8.32 5.50 1.04
CA THR A 299 8.78 5.67 2.42
C THR A 299 7.89 5.02 3.47
N LEU A 300 6.61 4.78 3.18
CA LEU A 300 5.65 4.16 4.09
C LEU A 300 6.08 2.75 4.50
N SER A 301 6.61 1.96 3.55
CA SER A 301 7.12 0.61 3.80
C SER A 301 8.32 0.56 4.76
N LEU A 302 9.05 1.66 4.88
CA LEU A 302 10.17 1.80 5.82
C LEU A 302 9.72 2.30 7.19
N ALA A 303 8.97 3.39 7.24
CA ALA A 303 8.62 4.08 8.47
C ALA A 303 7.62 3.32 9.34
N VAL A 304 6.55 2.80 8.76
CA VAL A 304 5.44 2.20 9.50
C VAL A 304 5.85 0.96 10.30
N PRO A 305 6.66 0.00 9.78
CA PRO A 305 7.10 -1.12 10.58
C PRO A 305 7.95 -0.73 11.79
N HIS A 306 8.72 0.36 11.71
CA HIS A 306 9.46 0.90 12.85
C HIS A 306 8.52 1.44 13.93
N ILE A 307 7.53 2.26 13.55
CA ILE A 307 6.50 2.75 14.46
C ILE A 307 5.75 1.58 15.08
N SER A 308 5.41 0.57 14.28
CA SER A 308 4.71 -0.63 14.75
C SER A 308 5.51 -1.39 15.82
N ARG A 309 6.83 -1.58 15.61
CA ARG A 309 7.70 -2.20 16.63
C ARG A 309 7.76 -1.41 17.93
N TYR A 310 7.81 -0.09 17.81
CA TYR A 310 7.82 0.80 18.97
C TYR A 310 6.53 0.71 19.79
N LEU A 311 5.36 0.67 19.13
CA LEU A 311 4.05 0.70 19.79
C LEU A 311 3.55 -0.69 20.24
N TYR A 312 3.83 -1.73 19.47
CA TYR A 312 3.25 -3.08 19.66
C TYR A 312 4.28 -4.15 20.03
N GLY A 313 5.56 -3.79 20.07
CA GLY A 313 6.67 -4.71 20.38
C GLY A 313 7.25 -5.39 19.16
N SER A 314 8.33 -6.16 19.36
CA SER A 314 9.18 -6.72 18.30
C SER A 314 8.72 -8.07 17.73
N ARG A 315 7.74 -8.75 18.36
CA ARG A 315 7.23 -10.04 17.85
C ARG A 315 6.61 -9.84 16.47
N PHE A 316 6.98 -10.66 15.49
CA PHE A 316 6.56 -10.47 14.10
C PHE A 316 5.02 -10.38 13.95
N ARG A 317 4.27 -11.22 14.67
CA ARG A 317 2.79 -11.15 14.66
C ARG A 317 2.26 -9.76 15.05
N SER A 318 2.85 -9.14 16.07
CA SER A 318 2.44 -7.81 16.53
C SER A 318 2.85 -6.73 15.55
N VAL A 319 4.04 -6.86 14.96
CA VAL A 319 4.56 -5.95 13.93
C VAL A 319 3.70 -6.02 12.67
N LEU A 320 3.31 -7.23 12.24
CA LEU A 320 2.48 -7.43 11.06
C LEU A 320 1.10 -6.77 11.23
N GLY A 321 0.39 -7.06 12.32
CA GLY A 321 -0.92 -6.46 12.62
C GLY A 321 -0.84 -4.96 12.84
N GLY A 322 0.17 -4.49 13.59
CA GLY A 322 0.42 -3.07 13.80
C GLY A 322 0.76 -2.33 12.52
N SER A 323 1.58 -2.91 11.64
CA SER A 323 1.92 -2.32 10.33
C SER A 323 0.71 -2.26 9.41
N CYS A 324 -0.14 -3.30 9.41
CA CYS A 324 -1.38 -3.31 8.65
C CYS A 324 -2.29 -2.13 9.07
N PHE A 325 -2.54 -1.98 10.37
CA PHE A 325 -3.40 -0.92 10.91
C PHE A 325 -2.80 0.48 10.72
N LEU A 326 -1.53 0.69 11.09
CA LEU A 326 -0.87 1.98 10.98
C LEU A 326 -0.67 2.40 9.52
N GLY A 327 -0.38 1.45 8.63
CA GLY A 327 -0.26 1.71 7.20
C GLY A 327 -1.57 2.20 6.59
N ALA A 328 -2.68 1.52 6.93
CA ALA A 328 -4.02 1.93 6.54
C ALA A 328 -4.36 3.33 7.07
N LEU A 329 -4.16 3.58 8.37
CA LEU A 329 -4.42 4.87 9.01
C LEU A 329 -3.62 6.00 8.38
N LEU A 330 -2.31 5.81 8.21
CA LEU A 330 -1.42 6.85 7.72
C LEU A 330 -1.72 7.22 6.27
N LEU A 331 -1.97 6.22 5.42
CA LEU A 331 -2.31 6.51 4.02
C LEU A 331 -3.70 7.15 3.90
N MET A 332 -4.64 6.79 4.76
CA MET A 332 -5.95 7.44 4.86
C MET A 332 -5.83 8.91 5.29
N ILE A 333 -4.95 9.24 6.24
CA ILE A 333 -4.64 10.63 6.60
C ILE A 333 -4.07 11.38 5.40
N CYS A 334 -3.10 10.80 4.69
CA CYS A 334 -2.54 11.40 3.47
C CYS A 334 -3.63 11.62 2.40
N ARG A 335 -4.57 10.70 2.24
CA ARG A 335 -5.70 10.85 1.33
C ARG A 335 -6.63 12.00 1.74
N ALA A 336 -6.95 12.12 3.03
CA ALA A 336 -7.76 13.21 3.54
C ALA A 336 -7.09 14.58 3.28
N ILE A 337 -5.80 14.69 3.56
CA ILE A 337 -5.01 15.90 3.28
C ILE A 337 -4.96 16.18 1.77
N SER A 338 -4.70 15.17 0.94
CA SER A 338 -4.70 15.29 -0.52
C SER A 338 -6.01 15.87 -1.05
N SER A 339 -7.14 15.43 -0.50
CA SER A 339 -8.48 15.92 -0.92
C SER A 339 -8.72 17.39 -0.58
N LEU A 340 -8.02 17.94 0.41
CA LEU A 340 -8.09 19.35 0.79
C LEU A 340 -7.20 20.26 -0.06
N ILE A 341 -6.14 19.69 -0.66
CA ILE A 341 -5.17 20.43 -1.46
C ILE A 341 -5.50 20.24 -2.93
N TYR A 342 -6.23 21.17 -3.50
CA TYR A 342 -6.49 21.22 -4.94
C TYR A 342 -5.62 22.30 -5.59
N LEU A 343 -4.78 21.89 -6.55
CA LEU A 343 -3.93 22.78 -7.32
C LEU A 343 -4.55 23.04 -8.69
N PRO A 344 -4.89 24.30 -9.03
CA PRO A 344 -5.43 24.62 -10.36
C PRO A 344 -4.48 24.16 -11.47
N GLY A 345 -4.99 23.41 -12.44
CA GLY A 345 -4.20 22.84 -13.53
C GLY A 345 -3.46 21.54 -13.23
N MET A 346 -3.26 21.16 -11.96
CA MET A 346 -2.56 19.91 -11.57
C MET A 346 -3.51 18.89 -10.90
N GLY A 347 -4.72 19.30 -10.47
CA GLY A 347 -5.63 18.44 -9.73
C GLY A 347 -5.26 18.29 -8.24
N PHE A 348 -5.52 17.11 -7.66
CA PHE A 348 -5.21 16.83 -6.26
C PHE A 348 -3.72 16.51 -6.07
N PHE A 349 -3.20 16.82 -4.88
CA PHE A 349 -1.81 16.50 -4.56
C PHE A 349 -1.60 14.97 -4.48
N PRO A 350 -0.56 14.38 -5.11
CA PRO A 350 -0.36 12.93 -5.11
C PRO A 350 -0.19 12.36 -3.70
N ILE A 351 -0.93 11.30 -3.37
CA ILE A 351 -0.93 10.68 -2.03
C ILE A 351 0.46 10.12 -1.67
N GLY A 352 1.17 9.56 -2.65
CA GLY A 352 2.52 9.02 -2.46
C GLY A 352 3.54 10.08 -2.04
N THR A 353 3.44 11.28 -2.61
CA THR A 353 4.30 12.42 -2.24
C THR A 353 4.00 12.89 -0.81
N LEU A 354 2.71 12.99 -0.44
CA LEU A 354 2.31 13.31 0.93
C LEU A 354 2.79 12.26 1.94
N ALA A 355 2.66 10.98 1.59
CA ALA A 355 3.17 9.90 2.43
C ALA A 355 4.70 10.02 2.61
N GLY A 356 5.42 10.43 1.56
CA GLY A 356 6.86 10.74 1.62
C GLY A 356 7.17 11.85 2.61
N LEU A 357 6.47 12.97 2.51
CA LEU A 357 6.66 14.14 3.39
C LEU A 357 6.37 13.81 4.85
N VAL A 358 5.34 13.02 5.14
CA VAL A 358 4.97 12.64 6.51
C VAL A 358 5.90 11.57 7.08
N CYS A 359 6.29 10.57 6.28
CA CYS A 359 7.10 9.45 6.75
C CYS A 359 8.58 9.79 6.89
N ALA A 360 9.15 10.69 6.09
CA ALA A 360 10.57 11.00 6.12
C ALA A 360 11.04 11.60 7.47
N PRO A 361 10.37 12.61 8.06
CA PRO A 361 10.72 13.12 9.39
C PRO A 361 10.59 12.06 10.47
N VAL A 362 9.55 11.23 10.41
CA VAL A 362 9.34 10.14 11.39
C VAL A 362 10.47 9.12 11.31
N LEU A 363 10.89 8.74 10.11
CA LEU A 363 12.02 7.82 9.91
C LEU A 363 13.32 8.42 10.43
N ALA A 364 13.57 9.70 10.13
CA ALA A 364 14.75 10.42 10.63
C ALA A 364 14.78 10.47 12.18
N MET A 365 13.64 10.73 12.82
CA MET A 365 13.51 10.73 14.28
C MET A 365 13.79 9.34 14.88
N VAL A 366 13.24 8.28 14.30
CA VAL A 366 13.48 6.89 14.73
C VAL A 366 14.96 6.52 14.62
N LEU A 367 15.61 6.90 13.52
CA LEU A 367 17.05 6.64 13.32
C LEU A 367 17.92 7.44 14.29
N ALA A 368 17.57 8.69 14.60
CA ALA A 368 18.29 9.53 15.57
C ALA A 368 18.20 8.97 17.00
N GLN A 369 17.04 8.42 17.40
CA GLN A 369 16.86 7.78 18.71
C GLN A 369 17.70 6.49 18.87
N ARG A 370 17.88 5.72 17.80
CA ARG A 370 18.74 4.52 17.82
C ARG A 370 20.20 4.85 18.11
N ARG A 371 20.72 5.97 17.58
CA ARG A 371 22.11 6.39 17.84
C ARG A 371 22.38 6.74 19.30
N ARG A 372 21.37 7.24 20.04
CA ARG A 372 21.49 7.61 21.46
C ARG A 372 21.43 6.41 22.44
N GLY A 373 21.05 5.24 21.97
CA GLY A 373 20.97 4.02 22.79
C GLY A 373 22.14 3.05 22.59
N TRP A 374 23.20 3.48 21.88
CA TRP A 374 24.43 2.69 21.65
C TRP A 374 25.65 3.34 22.31
N ASP A 375 25.50 4.47 22.99
CA ASP A 375 26.44 5.09 23.93
C ASP A 375 25.99 4.81 25.38
#